data_ffc07496e0ef2a4cef09bbe3b2531fc9
#
_entry.id   ffc07496e0ef2a4cef09bbe3b2531fc9
#
_cell.length_a   1.000
_cell.length_b   1.000
_cell.length_c   1.000
_cell.angle_alpha   90.00
_cell.angle_beta   90.00
_cell.angle_gamma   90.00
#
_symmetry.space_group_name_H-M   'P 1'
#
loop_
_entity.id
_entity.type
_entity.pdbx_description
1 polymer ?
#
loop_
_entity_poly.entity_id
_entity_poly.type
_entity_poly.pdbx_seq_one_letter_code
_entity_poly.pdbx_strand_id
1 'polypeptide(L)'
;YFVATHVDDPAWGDEWAKGAAATKVPFEEVKVSDVLLAEPRINPRISRAFKVEDGSVDGWQLCWGAANSAKQYGAQILTYHRVTKIERDGDQVAAVICRDEKTGEDVQIDCSFVINCAAAWGGQIAAMAGCPDVQVVPGAGIMIAMNHRLVNTVVNRLTYPADGDILVPVHTVCVIGTTDQKADDPDKLQISRDEVQQMLDCGELLVPGFRNARAIHAWAGARPLVKDSRVGSGD
;
A
#
# COMPACT_ATOMS: atom_id res chain seq x y z
N TYR A 1 -7.16 11.64 -9.78
CA TYR A 1 -8.56 11.99 -9.58
C TYR A 1 -9.22 11.05 -8.58
N PHE A 2 -10.16 11.60 -7.78
CA PHE A 2 -11.17 10.84 -7.08
C PHE A 2 -12.49 11.01 -7.81
N VAL A 3 -13.16 9.94 -8.19
CA VAL A 3 -14.39 10.01 -9.00
C VAL A 3 -15.52 9.20 -8.34
N ALA A 4 -16.68 9.82 -8.16
CA ALA A 4 -17.90 9.12 -7.79
C ALA A 4 -18.54 8.55 -9.04
N THR A 5 -18.84 7.26 -9.04
CA THR A 5 -19.57 6.60 -10.12
C THR A 5 -21.09 6.79 -9.92
N HIS A 6 -21.88 6.33 -10.86
CA HIS A 6 -23.35 6.43 -10.81
C HIS A 6 -24.00 5.56 -9.72
N VAL A 7 -23.25 4.67 -9.09
CA VAL A 7 -23.71 3.82 -7.97
C VAL A 7 -23.25 4.31 -6.61
N ASP A 8 -22.37 5.31 -6.58
CA ASP A 8 -21.83 5.86 -5.34
C ASP A 8 -22.73 6.98 -4.81
N ASP A 9 -22.74 7.15 -3.51
CA ASP A 9 -23.45 8.26 -2.88
C ASP A 9 -22.68 9.58 -3.15
N PRO A 10 -23.24 10.52 -3.93
CA PRO A 10 -22.57 11.79 -4.20
C PRO A 10 -22.37 12.66 -2.95
N ALA A 11 -23.14 12.45 -1.88
CA ALA A 11 -23.00 13.18 -0.61
C ALA A 11 -21.68 12.83 0.09
N TRP A 12 -21.13 11.63 -0.15
CA TRP A 12 -19.81 11.27 0.37
C TRP A 12 -18.71 12.23 -0.10
N GLY A 13 -18.84 12.83 -1.28
CA GLY A 13 -17.91 13.84 -1.77
C GLY A 13 -17.76 15.06 -0.86
N ASP A 14 -18.83 15.49 -0.17
CA ASP A 14 -18.77 16.60 0.77
C ASP A 14 -18.01 16.22 2.04
N GLU A 15 -18.23 15.02 2.55
CA GLU A 15 -17.50 14.52 3.72
C GLU A 15 -16.01 14.31 3.39
N TRP A 16 -15.71 13.77 2.20
CA TRP A 16 -14.34 13.64 1.72
C TRP A 16 -13.65 15.00 1.59
N ALA A 17 -14.29 15.99 0.96
CA ALA A 17 -13.74 17.33 0.79
C ALA A 17 -13.51 18.03 2.13
N LYS A 18 -14.42 17.87 3.09
CA LYS A 18 -14.28 18.38 4.45
C LYS A 18 -13.09 17.73 5.18
N GLY A 19 -12.92 16.41 5.04
CA GLY A 19 -11.77 15.68 5.59
C GLY A 19 -10.45 16.14 4.98
N ALA A 20 -10.38 16.27 3.64
CA ALA A 20 -9.20 16.74 2.92
C ALA A 20 -8.82 18.17 3.35
N ALA A 21 -9.80 19.07 3.48
CA ALA A 21 -9.58 20.44 3.95
C ALA A 21 -9.07 20.47 5.41
N ALA A 22 -9.63 19.64 6.30
CA ALA A 22 -9.21 19.56 7.70
C ALA A 22 -7.77 19.04 7.85
N THR A 23 -7.34 18.14 6.97
CA THR A 23 -5.99 17.59 6.92
C THR A 23 -5.03 18.38 6.02
N LYS A 24 -5.49 19.49 5.44
CA LYS A 24 -4.72 20.37 4.55
C LYS A 24 -4.18 19.65 3.29
N VAL A 25 -4.91 18.65 2.81
CA VAL A 25 -4.63 18.04 1.51
C VAL A 25 -5.16 18.96 0.41
N PRO A 26 -4.31 19.46 -0.52
CA PRO A 26 -4.76 20.27 -1.63
C PRO A 26 -5.69 19.49 -2.55
N PHE A 27 -6.86 20.04 -2.85
CA PHE A 27 -7.80 19.44 -3.81
C PHE A 27 -8.62 20.52 -4.52
N GLU A 28 -9.16 20.14 -5.66
CA GLU A 28 -10.05 20.96 -6.47
C GLU A 28 -11.23 20.10 -6.95
N GLU A 29 -12.45 20.53 -6.72
CA GLU A 29 -13.60 19.91 -7.38
C GLU A 29 -13.63 20.34 -8.84
N VAL A 30 -13.57 19.39 -9.76
CA VAL A 30 -13.44 19.63 -11.19
C VAL A 30 -14.70 19.18 -11.94
N LYS A 31 -14.94 19.77 -13.11
CA LYS A 31 -16.07 19.36 -13.94
C LYS A 31 -15.85 17.94 -14.46
N VAL A 32 -16.90 17.15 -14.42
CA VAL A 32 -16.91 15.79 -14.99
C VAL A 32 -16.46 15.78 -16.46
N SER A 33 -16.89 16.77 -17.24
CA SER A 33 -16.47 16.91 -18.65
C SER A 33 -14.96 17.00 -18.82
N ASP A 34 -14.28 17.69 -17.93
CA ASP A 34 -12.83 17.89 -18.01
C ASP A 34 -12.08 16.59 -17.65
N VAL A 35 -12.61 15.85 -16.68
CA VAL A 35 -12.09 14.52 -16.34
C VAL A 35 -12.28 13.54 -17.50
N LEU A 36 -13.46 13.50 -18.13
CA LEU A 36 -13.72 12.63 -19.28
C LEU A 36 -12.86 12.97 -20.50
N LEU A 37 -12.47 14.24 -20.64
CA LEU A 37 -11.53 14.66 -21.68
C LEU A 37 -10.10 14.18 -21.38
N ALA A 38 -9.67 14.27 -20.12
CA ALA A 38 -8.34 13.84 -19.70
C ALA A 38 -8.21 12.32 -19.62
N GLU A 39 -9.30 11.64 -19.25
CA GLU A 39 -9.39 10.19 -19.03
C GLU A 39 -10.54 9.60 -19.88
N PRO A 40 -10.37 9.48 -21.20
CA PRO A 40 -11.47 9.16 -22.11
C PRO A 40 -12.02 7.72 -21.97
N ARG A 41 -11.35 6.87 -21.19
CA ARG A 41 -11.81 5.50 -20.90
C ARG A 41 -12.61 5.38 -19.62
N ILE A 42 -12.61 6.41 -18.77
CA ILE A 42 -13.41 6.40 -17.53
C ILE A 42 -14.90 6.31 -17.88
N ASN A 43 -15.64 5.67 -17.01
CA ASN A 43 -17.08 5.54 -17.11
C ASN A 43 -17.74 6.92 -17.28
N PRO A 44 -18.45 7.17 -18.39
CA PRO A 44 -19.08 8.47 -18.65
C PRO A 44 -20.21 8.82 -17.67
N ARG A 45 -20.65 7.86 -16.85
CA ARG A 45 -21.66 8.04 -15.80
C ARG A 45 -21.08 8.39 -14.43
N ILE A 46 -19.84 8.91 -14.37
CA ILE A 46 -19.37 9.54 -13.14
C ILE A 46 -20.19 10.77 -12.83
N SER A 47 -20.51 11.00 -11.56
CA SER A 47 -21.39 12.07 -11.09
C SER A 47 -20.62 13.23 -10.49
N ARG A 48 -19.41 12.99 -9.94
CA ARG A 48 -18.60 13.98 -9.25
C ARG A 48 -17.13 13.63 -9.35
N ALA A 49 -16.25 14.63 -9.32
CA ALA A 49 -14.82 14.39 -9.39
C ALA A 49 -14.00 15.46 -8.64
N PHE A 50 -12.94 15.00 -7.98
CA PHE A 50 -11.94 15.85 -7.34
C PHE A 50 -10.56 15.55 -7.94
N LYS A 51 -9.80 16.62 -8.20
CA LYS A 51 -8.40 16.56 -8.55
C LYS A 51 -7.56 16.80 -7.30
N VAL A 52 -6.55 15.97 -7.10
CA VAL A 52 -5.56 16.11 -6.01
C VAL A 52 -4.15 16.13 -6.60
N GLU A 53 -3.23 16.76 -5.88
CA GLU A 53 -1.81 16.72 -6.19
C GLU A 53 -1.20 15.46 -5.55
N ASP A 54 -1.43 14.33 -6.19
CA ASP A 54 -0.94 13.03 -5.79
C ASP A 54 -0.30 12.32 -6.99
N GLY A 55 0.44 11.26 -6.74
CA GLY A 55 1.14 10.53 -7.78
C GLY A 55 1.52 9.12 -7.38
N SER A 56 1.99 8.36 -8.37
CA SER A 56 2.56 7.04 -8.15
C SER A 56 4.08 7.12 -8.04
N VAL A 57 4.65 6.22 -7.25
CA VAL A 57 6.10 6.08 -7.10
C VAL A 57 6.53 4.66 -7.50
N ASP A 58 7.65 4.56 -8.19
CA ASP A 58 8.34 3.28 -8.36
C ASP A 58 9.10 2.96 -7.05
N GLY A 59 8.47 2.14 -6.21
CA GLY A 59 9.00 1.76 -4.90
C GLY A 59 10.37 1.07 -4.98
N TRP A 60 10.63 0.31 -6.06
CA TRP A 60 11.92 -0.35 -6.28
C TRP A 60 13.02 0.66 -6.54
N GLN A 61 12.79 1.61 -7.45
CA GLN A 61 13.77 2.65 -7.76
C GLN A 61 14.02 3.56 -6.55
N LEU A 62 12.97 3.90 -5.80
CA LEU A 62 13.10 4.70 -4.58
C LEU A 62 13.96 4.01 -3.55
N CYS A 63 13.65 2.74 -3.20
CA CYS A 63 14.42 1.97 -2.23
C CYS A 63 15.85 1.72 -2.71
N TRP A 64 16.05 1.40 -3.98
CA TRP A 64 17.37 1.20 -4.56
C TRP A 64 18.21 2.48 -4.54
N GLY A 65 17.61 3.62 -4.89
CA GLY A 65 18.27 4.92 -4.82
C GLY A 65 18.70 5.26 -3.39
N ALA A 66 17.80 5.09 -2.41
CA ALA A 66 18.10 5.31 -1.01
C ALA A 66 19.23 4.40 -0.51
N ALA A 67 19.18 3.10 -0.87
CA ALA A 67 20.20 2.13 -0.50
C ALA A 67 21.57 2.48 -1.08
N ASN A 68 21.63 2.86 -2.36
CA ASN A 68 22.89 3.27 -3.00
C ASN A 68 23.45 4.56 -2.39
N SER A 69 22.58 5.51 -2.07
CA SER A 69 23.00 6.73 -1.36
C SER A 69 23.58 6.40 0.02
N ALA A 70 22.90 5.57 0.81
CA ALA A 70 23.40 5.15 2.12
C ALA A 70 24.79 4.48 2.05
N LYS A 71 25.01 3.62 1.05
CA LYS A 71 26.31 2.97 0.81
C LYS A 71 27.44 3.97 0.55
N GLN A 72 27.16 5.09 -0.14
CA GLN A 72 28.15 6.15 -0.37
C GLN A 72 28.60 6.82 0.93
N TYR A 73 27.76 6.77 1.97
CA TYR A 73 28.06 7.27 3.31
C TYR A 73 28.51 6.17 4.28
N GLY A 74 28.93 5.01 3.77
CA GLY A 74 29.52 3.93 4.56
C GLY A 74 28.52 2.92 5.15
N ALA A 75 27.23 3.01 4.81
CA ALA A 75 26.27 2.00 5.26
C ALA A 75 26.53 0.63 4.58
N GLN A 76 26.34 -0.42 5.36
CA GLN A 76 26.31 -1.79 4.85
C GLN A 76 24.87 -2.25 4.66
N ILE A 77 24.59 -2.92 3.56
CA ILE A 77 23.27 -3.48 3.27
C ILE A 77 23.43 -5.00 3.15
N LEU A 78 22.84 -5.70 4.10
CA LEU A 78 22.89 -7.16 4.18
C LEU A 78 21.54 -7.72 3.71
N THR A 79 21.46 -8.13 2.46
CA THR A 79 20.31 -8.84 1.93
C THR A 79 20.36 -10.32 2.34
N TYR A 80 19.19 -10.97 2.44
CA TYR A 80 19.06 -12.37 2.90
C TYR A 80 19.54 -12.60 4.34
N HIS A 81 19.57 -11.56 5.16
CA HIS A 81 19.88 -11.64 6.57
C HIS A 81 18.61 -11.42 7.38
N ARG A 82 18.03 -12.51 7.86
CA ARG A 82 16.83 -12.47 8.69
C ARG A 82 17.20 -12.20 10.15
N VAL A 83 16.66 -11.14 10.75
CA VAL A 83 16.82 -10.92 12.19
C VAL A 83 16.13 -12.04 12.96
N THR A 84 16.85 -12.72 13.83
CA THR A 84 16.37 -13.83 14.65
C THR A 84 16.35 -13.51 16.13
N LYS A 85 17.18 -12.54 16.58
CA LYS A 85 17.27 -12.12 17.97
C LYS A 85 17.80 -10.69 18.08
N ILE A 86 17.34 -9.97 19.09
CA ILE A 86 17.97 -8.72 19.54
C ILE A 86 18.53 -8.97 20.93
N GLU A 87 19.82 -8.79 21.10
CA GLU A 87 20.50 -8.91 22.40
C GLU A 87 20.48 -7.59 23.13
N ARG A 88 20.33 -7.67 24.45
CA ARG A 88 20.27 -6.53 25.35
C ARG A 88 21.23 -6.71 26.50
N ASP A 89 21.83 -5.61 26.94
CA ASP A 89 22.51 -5.49 28.22
C ASP A 89 21.68 -4.55 29.10
N GLY A 90 20.97 -5.13 30.06
CA GLY A 90 19.96 -4.41 30.84
C GLY A 90 18.84 -3.88 29.92
N ASP A 91 18.66 -2.55 29.92
CA ASP A 91 17.64 -1.86 29.12
C ASP A 91 18.15 -1.37 27.74
N GLN A 92 19.41 -1.61 27.42
CA GLN A 92 20.02 -1.16 26.18
C GLN A 92 20.20 -2.30 25.18
N VAL A 93 20.06 -2.00 23.88
CA VAL A 93 20.43 -2.93 22.82
C VAL A 93 21.95 -3.07 22.79
N ALA A 94 22.42 -4.31 22.66
CA ALA A 94 23.84 -4.63 22.55
C ALA A 94 24.21 -5.18 21.16
N ALA A 95 23.34 -6.03 20.58
CA ALA A 95 23.59 -6.62 19.27
C ALA A 95 22.28 -7.06 18.60
N VAL A 96 22.35 -7.23 17.27
CA VAL A 96 21.34 -7.92 16.48
C VAL A 96 21.95 -9.19 15.92
N ILE A 97 21.27 -10.33 16.09
CA ILE A 97 21.65 -11.61 15.49
C ILE A 97 20.79 -11.84 14.26
N CYS A 98 21.45 -12.09 13.14
CA CYS A 98 20.81 -12.39 11.88
C CYS A 98 21.18 -13.79 11.41
N ARG A 99 20.25 -14.51 10.81
CA ARG A 99 20.50 -15.71 10.04
C ARG A 99 20.81 -15.33 8.59
N ASP A 100 21.97 -15.66 8.09
CA ASP A 100 22.22 -15.63 6.64
C ASP A 100 21.47 -16.80 5.99
N GLU A 101 20.43 -16.48 5.25
CA GLU A 101 19.54 -17.44 4.59
C GLU A 101 20.25 -18.21 3.45
N LYS A 102 21.44 -17.78 3.02
CA LYS A 102 22.22 -18.45 1.97
C LYS A 102 23.18 -19.48 2.53
N THR A 103 23.85 -19.14 3.64
CA THR A 103 24.85 -20.04 4.26
C THR A 103 24.27 -20.82 5.42
N GLY A 104 23.19 -20.35 6.03
CA GLY A 104 22.63 -20.90 7.25
C GLY A 104 23.43 -20.56 8.51
N GLU A 105 24.36 -19.63 8.43
CA GLU A 105 25.16 -19.19 9.57
C GLU A 105 24.53 -18.01 10.30
N ASP A 106 24.80 -17.87 11.57
CA ASP A 106 24.39 -16.71 12.34
C ASP A 106 25.46 -15.62 12.28
N VAL A 107 25.04 -14.39 12.02
CA VAL A 107 25.87 -13.19 11.96
C VAL A 107 25.47 -12.26 13.10
N GLN A 108 26.41 -11.90 13.96
CA GLN A 108 26.22 -10.91 15.00
C GLN A 108 26.64 -9.53 14.52
N ILE A 109 25.79 -8.53 14.78
CA ILE A 109 26.02 -7.12 14.49
C ILE A 109 25.92 -6.35 15.81
N ASP A 110 27.06 -5.93 16.34
CA ASP A 110 27.11 -5.12 17.55
C ASP A 110 26.57 -3.71 17.24
N CYS A 111 25.66 -3.24 18.06
CA CYS A 111 25.04 -1.92 17.88
C CYS A 111 24.46 -1.42 19.20
N SER A 112 24.38 -0.10 19.36
CA SER A 112 23.78 0.56 20.52
C SER A 112 22.34 1.04 20.24
N PHE A 113 21.87 0.93 19.00
CA PHE A 113 20.54 1.42 18.61
C PHE A 113 20.00 0.60 17.43
N VAL A 114 18.70 0.31 17.43
CA VAL A 114 18.00 -0.39 16.34
C VAL A 114 16.80 0.44 15.90
N ILE A 115 16.68 0.69 14.60
CA ILE A 115 15.50 1.27 13.98
C ILE A 115 14.72 0.14 13.31
N ASN A 116 13.52 -0.14 13.82
CA ASN A 116 12.66 -1.18 13.29
C ASN A 116 11.80 -0.65 12.13
N CYS A 117 12.17 -1.00 10.91
CA CYS A 117 11.43 -0.70 9.68
C CYS A 117 10.88 -1.97 9.02
N ALA A 118 10.61 -3.02 9.80
CA ALA A 118 10.21 -4.33 9.29
C ALA A 118 8.73 -4.42 8.86
N ALA A 119 8.04 -3.31 8.69
CA ALA A 119 6.67 -3.24 8.17
C ALA A 119 5.73 -4.26 8.85
N ALA A 120 5.13 -5.18 8.11
CA ALA A 120 4.19 -6.17 8.62
C ALA A 120 4.79 -7.13 9.66
N TRP A 121 6.12 -7.27 9.70
CA TRP A 121 6.87 -8.04 10.71
C TRP A 121 7.35 -7.18 11.90
N GLY A 122 7.03 -5.89 11.89
CA GLY A 122 7.50 -4.94 12.91
C GLY A 122 7.16 -5.35 14.34
N GLY A 123 6.01 -5.96 14.58
CA GLY A 123 5.63 -6.50 15.89
C GLY A 123 6.54 -7.64 16.37
N GLN A 124 6.98 -8.52 15.46
CA GLN A 124 7.91 -9.61 15.79
C GLN A 124 9.28 -9.06 16.21
N ILE A 125 9.80 -8.07 15.48
CA ILE A 125 11.07 -7.39 15.83
C ILE A 125 10.95 -6.64 17.15
N ALA A 126 9.84 -5.95 17.39
CA ALA A 126 9.60 -5.27 18.66
C ALA A 126 9.57 -6.25 19.84
N ALA A 127 8.92 -7.39 19.69
CA ALA A 127 8.88 -8.45 20.71
C ALA A 127 10.29 -9.00 21.01
N MET A 128 11.15 -9.20 20.00
CA MET A 128 12.55 -9.61 20.18
C MET A 128 13.34 -8.56 20.99
N ALA A 129 12.99 -7.30 20.86
CA ALA A 129 13.60 -6.20 21.63
C ALA A 129 13.01 -6.03 23.05
N GLY A 130 12.07 -6.89 23.46
CA GLY A 130 11.42 -6.80 24.76
C GLY A 130 10.28 -5.78 24.81
N CYS A 131 9.70 -5.40 23.67
CA CYS A 131 8.57 -4.48 23.53
C CYS A 131 7.34 -5.21 22.94
N PRO A 132 6.74 -6.18 23.63
CA PRO A 132 5.62 -6.99 23.11
C PRO A 132 4.31 -6.19 22.95
N ASP A 133 4.23 -5.01 23.55
CA ASP A 133 3.03 -4.14 23.47
C ASP A 133 2.89 -3.46 22.09
N VAL A 134 3.96 -3.44 21.30
CA VAL A 134 3.92 -2.95 19.91
C VAL A 134 3.32 -4.04 19.03
N GLN A 135 2.02 -3.94 18.79
CA GLN A 135 1.28 -4.91 17.97
C GLN A 135 1.09 -4.38 16.55
N VAL A 136 1.49 -5.19 15.58
CA VAL A 136 1.19 -4.96 14.17
C VAL A 136 0.19 -6.02 13.72
N VAL A 137 -0.94 -5.56 13.19
CA VAL A 137 -1.98 -6.41 12.61
C VAL A 137 -1.85 -6.31 11.08
N PRO A 138 -1.43 -7.36 10.39
CA PRO A 138 -1.29 -7.29 8.94
C PRO A 138 -2.67 -7.19 8.26
N GLY A 139 -2.84 -6.18 7.40
CA GLY A 139 -3.98 -6.08 6.50
C GLY A 139 -3.57 -6.54 5.10
N ALA A 140 -4.08 -7.67 4.64
CA ALA A 140 -3.78 -8.19 3.31
C ALA A 140 -4.61 -7.52 2.23
N GLY A 141 -4.00 -7.25 1.09
CA GLY A 141 -4.71 -6.77 -0.09
C GLY A 141 -4.07 -7.27 -1.37
N ILE A 142 -4.88 -7.54 -2.37
CA ILE A 142 -4.41 -7.98 -3.68
C ILE A 142 -4.36 -6.81 -4.68
N MET A 143 -3.46 -6.93 -5.63
CA MET A 143 -3.37 -6.05 -6.79
C MET A 143 -3.31 -6.89 -8.07
N ILE A 144 -3.86 -6.36 -9.15
CA ILE A 144 -3.88 -7.03 -10.46
C ILE A 144 -3.34 -6.07 -11.51
N ALA A 145 -2.34 -6.53 -12.26
CA ALA A 145 -1.83 -5.82 -13.43
C ALA A 145 -2.56 -6.27 -14.70
N MET A 146 -3.09 -5.29 -15.42
CA MET A 146 -3.76 -5.48 -16.71
C MET A 146 -2.83 -5.12 -17.87
N ASN A 147 -2.91 -5.83 -18.99
CA ASN A 147 -1.98 -5.69 -20.12
C ASN A 147 -2.15 -4.40 -20.95
N HIS A 148 -2.99 -3.47 -20.51
CA HIS A 148 -3.21 -2.19 -21.18
C HIS A 148 -3.11 -1.03 -20.20
N ARG A 149 -2.60 0.10 -20.67
CA ARG A 149 -2.69 1.38 -19.94
C ARG A 149 -4.11 1.91 -20.09
N LEU A 150 -4.96 1.59 -19.13
CA LEU A 150 -6.39 1.89 -19.17
C LEU A 150 -6.74 3.31 -18.71
N VAL A 151 -5.85 3.93 -17.94
CA VAL A 151 -5.97 5.32 -17.46
C VAL A 151 -4.67 6.08 -17.70
N ASN A 152 -4.74 7.41 -17.78
CA ASN A 152 -3.57 8.28 -17.97
C ASN A 152 -2.95 8.72 -16.64
N THR A 153 -3.79 8.90 -15.62
CA THR A 153 -3.41 9.33 -14.28
C THR A 153 -3.92 8.33 -13.25
N VAL A 154 -3.55 8.50 -11.98
CA VAL A 154 -4.15 7.72 -10.90
C VAL A 154 -5.62 8.10 -10.75
N VAL A 155 -6.49 7.10 -10.73
CA VAL A 155 -7.93 7.27 -10.55
C VAL A 155 -8.41 6.45 -9.37
N ASN A 156 -8.93 7.13 -8.37
CA ASN A 156 -9.55 6.55 -7.18
C ASN A 156 -11.06 6.63 -7.30
N ARG A 157 -11.76 5.61 -6.84
CA ARG A 157 -13.19 5.68 -6.65
C ARG A 157 -13.52 6.48 -5.37
N LEU A 158 -14.43 7.41 -5.48
CA LEU A 158 -14.91 8.22 -4.37
C LEU A 158 -16.10 7.51 -3.71
N THR A 159 -15.82 6.57 -2.83
CA THR A 159 -16.80 5.76 -2.09
C THR A 159 -16.37 5.53 -0.66
N TYR A 160 -17.28 5.11 0.20
CA TYR A 160 -16.98 4.69 1.57
C TYR A 160 -17.35 3.20 1.75
N PRO A 161 -16.51 2.41 2.42
CA PRO A 161 -15.15 2.73 2.85
C PRO A 161 -14.21 2.94 1.65
N ALA A 162 -13.22 3.81 1.81
CA ALA A 162 -12.29 4.19 0.74
C ALA A 162 -11.22 3.10 0.48
N ASP A 163 -11.66 1.85 0.37
CA ASP A 163 -10.79 0.71 0.19
C ASP A 163 -10.55 0.44 -1.29
N GLY A 164 -9.50 1.03 -1.79
CA GLY A 164 -8.70 0.38 -2.77
C GLY A 164 -9.20 0.23 -4.21
N ASP A 165 -10.33 0.80 -4.60
CA ASP A 165 -10.72 0.86 -6.02
C ASP A 165 -9.85 1.91 -6.73
N ILE A 166 -8.55 1.63 -6.83
CA ILE A 166 -7.57 2.55 -7.40
C ILE A 166 -7.03 1.96 -8.69
N LEU A 167 -7.05 2.77 -9.75
CA LEU A 167 -6.38 2.48 -11.01
C LEU A 167 -5.10 3.29 -11.10
N VAL A 168 -3.97 2.60 -11.23
CA VAL A 168 -2.65 3.21 -11.32
C VAL A 168 -2.02 2.88 -12.66
N PRO A 169 -1.72 3.87 -13.50
CA PRO A 169 -0.98 3.64 -14.73
C PRO A 169 0.50 3.40 -14.42
N VAL A 170 1.06 2.29 -14.90
CA VAL A 170 2.47 1.95 -14.74
C VAL A 170 3.04 1.62 -16.11
N HIS A 171 3.79 2.53 -16.70
CA HIS A 171 4.30 2.39 -18.09
C HIS A 171 3.17 2.05 -19.08
N THR A 172 3.17 0.83 -19.62
CA THR A 172 2.20 0.34 -20.62
C THR A 172 1.05 -0.47 -20.02
N VAL A 173 1.03 -0.66 -18.71
CA VAL A 173 0.03 -1.43 -17.99
C VAL A 173 -0.81 -0.55 -17.05
N CYS A 174 -1.89 -1.09 -16.56
CA CYS A 174 -2.67 -0.51 -15.48
C CYS A 174 -2.73 -1.51 -14.33
N VAL A 175 -2.50 -1.03 -13.11
CA VAL A 175 -2.69 -1.82 -11.89
C VAL A 175 -3.99 -1.40 -11.24
N ILE A 176 -4.84 -2.37 -10.89
CA ILE A 176 -5.98 -2.15 -10.02
C ILE A 176 -5.69 -2.76 -8.65
N GLY A 177 -6.08 -2.08 -7.61
CA GLY A 177 -5.94 -2.51 -6.22
C GLY A 177 -6.61 -1.52 -5.28
N THR A 178 -6.90 -1.93 -4.11
CA THR A 178 -6.56 -3.20 -3.51
C THR A 178 -7.75 -3.70 -2.68
N THR A 179 -7.82 -4.99 -2.39
CA THR A 179 -8.72 -5.51 -1.37
C THR A 179 -8.18 -5.21 0.03
N ASP A 180 -9.00 -5.38 1.06
CA ASP A 180 -8.58 -5.29 2.45
C ASP A 180 -9.15 -6.49 3.24
N GLN A 181 -8.25 -7.40 3.62
CA GLN A 181 -8.56 -8.59 4.39
C GLN A 181 -7.61 -8.68 5.57
N LYS A 182 -8.08 -9.16 6.70
CA LYS A 182 -7.20 -9.46 7.82
C LYS A 182 -6.30 -10.64 7.47
N ALA A 183 -4.99 -10.50 7.71
CA ALA A 183 -4.04 -11.60 7.60
C ALA A 183 -3.49 -11.96 8.98
N ASP A 184 -3.38 -13.26 9.24
CA ASP A 184 -2.77 -13.75 10.49
C ASP A 184 -1.24 -13.87 10.37
N ASP A 185 -0.74 -14.13 9.15
CA ASP A 185 0.68 -14.33 8.88
C ASP A 185 1.07 -13.61 7.58
N PRO A 186 1.92 -12.57 7.64
CA PRO A 186 2.33 -11.82 6.46
C PRO A 186 3.19 -12.63 5.47
N ASP A 187 3.73 -13.78 5.88
CA ASP A 187 4.47 -14.69 5.02
C ASP A 187 3.57 -15.66 4.23
N LYS A 188 2.27 -15.74 4.56
CA LYS A 188 1.33 -16.72 3.97
C LYS A 188 0.09 -16.06 3.36
N LEU A 189 0.31 -14.98 2.64
CA LEU A 189 -0.78 -14.30 1.94
C LEU A 189 -1.30 -15.17 0.79
N GLN A 190 -2.61 -15.20 0.66
CA GLN A 190 -3.29 -15.92 -0.42
C GLN A 190 -4.10 -14.94 -1.28
N ILE A 191 -4.30 -15.31 -2.52
CA ILE A 191 -5.15 -14.59 -3.46
C ILE A 191 -6.38 -15.45 -3.68
N SER A 192 -7.53 -15.00 -3.20
CA SER A 192 -8.78 -15.71 -3.41
C SER A 192 -9.41 -15.37 -4.77
N ARG A 193 -10.26 -16.27 -5.26
CA ARG A 193 -11.02 -16.02 -6.47
C ARG A 193 -12.00 -14.84 -6.30
N ASP A 194 -12.57 -14.72 -5.11
CA ASP A 194 -13.57 -13.68 -4.81
C ASP A 194 -12.93 -12.30 -4.79
N GLU A 195 -11.73 -12.14 -4.24
CA GLU A 195 -10.98 -10.89 -4.30
C GLU A 195 -10.62 -10.50 -5.74
N VAL A 196 -10.18 -11.47 -6.55
CA VAL A 196 -9.92 -11.21 -7.97
C VAL A 196 -11.19 -10.74 -8.67
N GLN A 197 -12.32 -11.41 -8.41
CA GLN A 197 -13.61 -11.04 -8.98
C GLN A 197 -14.02 -9.62 -8.54
N GLN A 198 -13.89 -9.30 -7.26
CA GLN A 198 -14.15 -7.98 -6.70
C GLN A 198 -13.33 -6.90 -7.42
N MET A 199 -12.03 -7.09 -7.58
CA MET A 199 -11.17 -6.11 -8.26
C MET A 199 -11.56 -5.92 -9.73
N LEU A 200 -11.93 -7.00 -10.42
CA LEU A 200 -12.39 -6.90 -11.80
C LEU A 200 -13.76 -6.19 -11.91
N ASP A 201 -14.66 -6.37 -10.93
CA ASP A 201 -15.93 -5.64 -10.87
C ASP A 201 -15.72 -4.16 -10.62
N CYS A 202 -14.85 -3.80 -9.69
CA CYS A 202 -14.47 -2.41 -9.42
C CYS A 202 -13.83 -1.76 -10.66
N GLY A 203 -12.94 -2.48 -11.33
CA GLY A 203 -12.34 -2.01 -12.58
C GLY A 203 -13.35 -1.75 -13.69
N GLU A 204 -14.32 -2.65 -13.86
CA GLU A 204 -15.39 -2.51 -14.87
C GLU A 204 -16.31 -1.32 -14.56
N LEU A 205 -16.52 -1.03 -13.25
CA LEU A 205 -17.31 0.12 -12.82
C LEU A 205 -16.62 1.45 -13.16
N LEU A 206 -15.29 1.51 -12.97
CA LEU A 206 -14.48 2.69 -13.24
C LEU A 206 -14.19 2.87 -14.74
N VAL A 207 -13.91 1.78 -15.44
CA VAL A 207 -13.55 1.76 -16.88
C VAL A 207 -14.38 0.70 -17.59
N PRO A 208 -15.46 1.05 -18.28
CA PRO A 208 -16.27 0.10 -19.02
C PRO A 208 -15.43 -0.70 -20.03
N GLY A 209 -15.55 -2.01 -19.99
CA GLY A 209 -14.74 -2.93 -20.80
C GLY A 209 -13.37 -3.27 -20.15
N PHE A 210 -13.17 -2.94 -18.89
CA PHE A 210 -11.96 -3.32 -18.13
C PHE A 210 -11.66 -4.81 -18.20
N ARG A 211 -12.71 -5.65 -18.09
CA ARG A 211 -12.61 -7.12 -18.17
C ARG A 211 -12.17 -7.66 -19.52
N ASN A 212 -12.21 -6.84 -20.60
CA ASN A 212 -11.71 -7.23 -21.93
C ASN A 212 -10.17 -7.16 -21.99
N ALA A 213 -9.53 -6.43 -21.07
CA ALA A 213 -8.10 -6.45 -20.93
C ALA A 213 -7.68 -7.74 -20.20
N ARG A 214 -6.54 -8.31 -20.61
CA ARG A 214 -6.01 -9.53 -19.99
C ARG A 214 -5.26 -9.17 -18.69
N ALA A 215 -5.62 -9.80 -17.58
CA ALA A 215 -4.79 -9.80 -16.39
C ALA A 215 -3.49 -10.55 -16.67
N ILE A 216 -2.35 -9.92 -16.39
CA ILE A 216 -1.01 -10.49 -16.65
C ILE A 216 -0.31 -10.91 -15.38
N HIS A 217 -0.66 -10.31 -14.24
CA HIS A 217 -0.10 -10.66 -12.96
C HIS A 217 -1.05 -10.27 -11.82
N ALA A 218 -1.04 -11.05 -10.76
CA ALA A 218 -1.69 -10.71 -9.50
C ALA A 218 -0.72 -11.00 -8.34
N TRP A 219 -0.74 -10.14 -7.34
CA TRP A 219 0.07 -10.32 -6.13
C TRP A 219 -0.69 -9.82 -4.91
N ALA A 220 -0.25 -10.28 -3.73
CA ALA A 220 -0.75 -9.81 -2.46
C ALA A 220 0.34 -9.10 -1.67
N GLY A 221 -0.04 -8.14 -0.85
CA GLY A 221 0.84 -7.45 0.07
C GLY A 221 0.18 -7.30 1.44
N ALA A 222 1.00 -7.22 2.50
CA ALA A 222 0.52 -6.98 3.86
C ALA A 222 0.82 -5.54 4.28
N ARG A 223 -0.23 -4.80 4.68
CA ARG A 223 -0.10 -3.48 5.28
C ARG A 223 0.28 -3.62 6.75
N PRO A 224 1.20 -2.82 7.28
CA PRO A 224 1.57 -2.81 8.70
C PRO A 224 0.60 -1.93 9.52
N LEU A 225 -0.58 -2.43 9.84
CA LEU A 225 -1.54 -1.70 10.66
C LEU A 225 -1.13 -1.82 12.13
N VAL A 226 -0.80 -0.70 12.77
CA VAL A 226 -0.42 -0.69 14.18
C VAL A 226 -1.67 -0.59 15.05
N LYS A 227 -1.82 -1.54 15.97
CA LYS A 227 -2.85 -1.47 16.99
C LYS A 227 -2.34 -0.62 18.16
N ASP A 228 -2.84 0.60 18.28
CA ASP A 228 -2.58 1.46 19.44
C ASP A 228 -3.74 1.35 20.42
N SER A 229 -3.49 0.74 21.58
CA SER A 229 -4.49 0.58 22.63
C SER A 229 -4.94 1.92 23.28
N ARG A 230 -4.21 3.00 23.01
CA ARG A 230 -4.51 4.36 23.50
C ARG A 230 -5.49 5.09 22.58
N VAL A 231 -5.57 4.68 21.32
CA VAL A 231 -6.55 5.16 20.36
C VAL A 231 -7.66 4.12 20.35
N GLY A 232 -8.86 4.51 20.80
CA GLY A 232 -10.03 3.62 20.70
C GLY A 232 -10.14 3.11 19.26
N SER A 233 -10.65 1.90 19.10
CA SER A 233 -10.92 1.32 17.78
C SER A 233 -11.86 2.27 17.01
N GLY A 234 -11.28 3.21 16.28
CA GLY A 234 -11.96 3.92 15.22
C GLY A 234 -12.09 2.93 14.07
N ASP A 235 -13.33 2.56 13.78
CA ASP A 235 -13.71 1.80 12.61
C ASP A 235 -13.34 2.58 11.34
#